data_2a50005377d0bdb598f58c4bcb88371a
#
_entry.id   2a50005377d0bdb598f58c4bcb88371a
#
_cell.length_a   1.000
_cell.length_b   1.000
_cell.length_c   1.000
_cell.angle_alpha   90.00
_cell.angle_beta   90.00
_cell.angle_gamma   90.00
#
_symmetry.space_group_name_H-M   'P 1'
#
loop_
_entity.id
_entity.type
_entity.pdbx_description
1 polymer ?
#
loop_
_entity_poly.entity_id
_entity_poly.type
_entity_poly.pdbx_seq_one_letter_code
_entity_poly.pdbx_strand_id
1 'polypeptide(L)'
;MLETQYVASLQDEPLIQNSKFKIILYHVTIIPKTLVFKQPAGTSRGVYTDHQVWYLQMTDTNRPGKVGWGECAPLVKLSCDDLPDYETVLKGFCDRFDGTIDYEAMKDYPSMLFGMETALCDLNSEAGVMWKSSFTEGTSGILINGLIWMGTYEEMAARIEEKLKTGFSCIKLKIGSLRFEDEMDLLKKIRGRFSKDTITLRVDANGGFKPAEAMERLERLAALDIHSIEQPIMAGQWEEMARLCARTPLPIALDEELIGVNDTEEKNRLLDVIRPQYIILKPSLHGGVRGSEEWISLAKRRNIGYWITSALESNVGLNAIAQWAATLGIEIPQGLGTGALYVNNVERPLEVVGERLWYKR
;
A
#
# COMPACT_ATOMS: atom_id res chain seq x y z
N MET A 1 -28.96 -34.53 -79.30
CA MET A 1 -27.97 -35.66 -79.41
C MET A 1 -26.62 -35.09 -79.06
N LEU A 2 -25.95 -35.77 -78.17
CA LEU A 2 -24.54 -35.66 -77.77
C LEU A 2 -24.25 -34.59 -76.69
N GLU A 3 -24.22 -35.12 -75.52
CA GLU A 3 -23.58 -34.66 -74.32
C GLU A 3 -22.07 -34.51 -74.55
N THR A 4 -21.49 -33.49 -73.96
CA THR A 4 -20.03 -33.44 -73.75
C THR A 4 -19.79 -33.08 -72.28
N GLN A 5 -19.33 -34.04 -71.53
CA GLN A 5 -18.91 -33.91 -70.14
C GLN A 5 -17.64 -33.08 -70.05
N TYR A 6 -17.66 -32.06 -69.21
CA TYR A 6 -16.47 -31.39 -68.73
C TYR A 6 -16.09 -31.91 -67.34
N VAL A 7 -15.00 -32.64 -67.26
CA VAL A 7 -14.35 -33.01 -66.00
C VAL A 7 -13.49 -31.84 -65.58
N ALA A 8 -13.92 -31.16 -64.49
CA ALA A 8 -13.08 -30.21 -63.81
C ALA A 8 -12.32 -30.90 -62.69
N SER A 9 -11.02 -30.93 -62.78
CA SER A 9 -10.12 -31.40 -61.70
C SER A 9 -10.05 -30.35 -60.64
N LEU A 10 -10.66 -30.60 -59.50
CA LEU A 10 -10.44 -29.87 -58.25
C LEU A 10 -9.14 -30.36 -57.62
N GLN A 11 -8.10 -29.56 -57.70
CA GLN A 11 -6.97 -29.60 -56.78
C GLN A 11 -7.17 -28.48 -55.76
N ASP A 12 -7.97 -28.73 -54.72
CA ASP A 12 -7.99 -27.94 -53.51
C ASP A 12 -6.96 -28.53 -52.53
N GLU A 13 -5.77 -27.94 -52.54
CA GLU A 13 -4.88 -28.05 -51.37
C GLU A 13 -5.42 -27.16 -50.27
N PRO A 14 -5.69 -27.70 -49.06
CA PRO A 14 -6.00 -26.85 -47.95
C PRO A 14 -4.73 -26.15 -47.47
N LEU A 15 -4.68 -24.83 -47.64
CA LEU A 15 -3.74 -23.95 -46.95
C LEU A 15 -3.98 -24.09 -45.44
N ILE A 16 -3.37 -25.11 -44.82
CA ILE A 16 -3.19 -25.15 -43.38
C ILE A 16 -2.16 -24.06 -43.10
N GLN A 17 -2.65 -22.84 -42.87
CA GLN A 17 -1.88 -21.82 -42.14
C GLN A 17 -1.56 -22.40 -40.77
N ASN A 18 -0.34 -22.94 -40.64
CA ASN A 18 0.27 -23.21 -39.33
C ASN A 18 0.45 -21.88 -38.59
N SER A 19 -0.61 -21.33 -38.04
CA SER A 19 -0.51 -20.38 -36.96
C SER A 19 0.13 -21.16 -35.80
N LYS A 20 1.43 -21.04 -35.64
CA LYS A 20 2.15 -21.46 -34.46
C LYS A 20 1.57 -20.62 -33.32
N PHE A 21 0.55 -21.12 -32.63
CA PHE A 21 0.15 -20.57 -31.37
C PHE A 21 1.36 -20.65 -30.46
N LYS A 22 1.97 -19.50 -30.20
CA LYS A 22 3.10 -19.40 -29.32
C LYS A 22 2.52 -19.59 -27.90
N ILE A 23 2.64 -20.78 -27.35
CA ILE A 23 2.25 -21.03 -25.95
C ILE A 23 3.21 -20.19 -25.12
N ILE A 24 2.69 -19.11 -24.57
CA ILE A 24 3.44 -18.32 -23.59
C ILE A 24 3.35 -19.11 -22.29
N LEU A 25 4.47 -19.58 -21.81
CA LEU A 25 4.52 -20.32 -20.55
C LEU A 25 5.19 -19.43 -19.49
N TYR A 26 4.39 -18.96 -18.55
CA TYR A 26 4.89 -18.27 -17.39
C TYR A 26 5.26 -19.29 -16.31
N HIS A 27 6.31 -18.98 -15.58
CA HIS A 27 6.66 -19.70 -14.37
C HIS A 27 6.85 -18.72 -13.23
N VAL A 28 6.19 -19.03 -12.08
CA VAL A 28 6.25 -18.20 -10.86
C VAL A 28 6.84 -19.04 -9.73
N THR A 29 8.01 -18.65 -9.26
CA THR A 29 8.66 -19.27 -8.11
C THR A 29 8.34 -18.45 -6.87
N ILE A 30 7.92 -19.12 -5.80
CA ILE A 30 7.66 -18.53 -4.50
C ILE A 30 8.90 -18.68 -3.62
N ILE A 31 9.36 -17.57 -3.04
CA ILE A 31 10.55 -17.54 -2.19
C ILE A 31 10.15 -16.93 -0.83
N PRO A 32 9.89 -17.76 0.19
CA PRO A 32 9.56 -17.27 1.53
C PRO A 32 10.75 -16.57 2.18
N LYS A 33 10.48 -15.49 2.91
CA LYS A 33 11.51 -14.71 3.61
C LYS A 33 10.95 -14.13 4.90
N THR A 34 11.68 -14.33 5.99
CA THR A 34 11.42 -13.61 7.24
C THR A 34 12.28 -12.35 7.28
N LEU A 35 11.64 -11.20 7.28
CA LEU A 35 12.27 -9.90 7.48
C LEU A 35 12.39 -9.66 9.00
N VAL A 36 13.52 -9.14 9.46
CA VAL A 36 13.77 -8.88 10.89
C VAL A 36 13.88 -7.37 11.10
N PHE A 37 13.04 -6.82 11.97
CA PHE A 37 13.07 -5.38 12.27
C PHE A 37 14.36 -4.99 13.01
N LYS A 38 14.93 -3.84 12.67
CA LYS A 38 16.07 -3.24 13.41
C LYS A 38 15.67 -2.84 14.83
N GLN A 39 14.44 -2.40 15.01
CA GLN A 39 13.82 -2.07 16.28
C GLN A 39 12.37 -2.56 16.25
N PRO A 40 11.85 -3.05 17.38
CA PRO A 40 10.45 -3.48 17.45
C PRO A 40 9.49 -2.38 16.97
N ALA A 41 8.57 -2.74 16.08
CA ALA A 41 7.56 -1.82 15.55
C ALA A 41 6.28 -1.92 16.39
N GLY A 42 6.09 -0.97 17.31
CA GLY A 42 4.93 -0.91 18.20
C GLY A 42 3.69 -0.35 17.50
N THR A 43 2.59 -1.08 17.56
CA THR A 43 1.26 -0.69 17.09
C THR A 43 0.22 -0.94 18.18
N SER A 44 -1.00 -0.46 18.01
CA SER A 44 -2.12 -0.77 18.94
C SER A 44 -2.48 -2.26 19.01
N ARG A 45 -2.04 -3.07 18.04
CA ARG A 45 -2.30 -4.52 17.96
C ARG A 45 -1.19 -5.39 18.54
N GLY A 46 -0.06 -4.79 18.88
CA GLY A 46 1.11 -5.47 19.40
C GLY A 46 2.42 -4.95 18.81
N VAL A 47 3.47 -5.69 19.04
CA VAL A 47 4.82 -5.33 18.63
C VAL A 47 5.30 -6.36 17.61
N TYR A 48 5.67 -5.88 16.41
CA TYR A 48 6.29 -6.70 15.38
C TYR A 48 7.81 -6.69 15.57
N THR A 49 8.41 -7.87 15.64
CA THR A 49 9.87 -8.09 15.67
C THR A 49 10.39 -8.64 14.35
N ASP A 50 9.50 -9.29 13.62
CA ASP A 50 9.75 -9.88 12.32
C ASP A 50 8.48 -9.79 11.45
N HIS A 51 8.64 -10.02 10.14
CA HIS A 51 7.56 -10.03 9.18
C HIS A 51 7.82 -11.12 8.14
N GLN A 52 6.93 -12.10 8.06
CA GLN A 52 6.97 -13.13 7.02
C GLN A 52 6.42 -12.58 5.71
N VAL A 53 7.22 -12.68 4.65
CA VAL A 53 6.84 -12.28 3.28
C VAL A 53 7.16 -13.39 2.31
N TRP A 54 6.54 -13.35 1.12
CA TRP A 54 6.83 -14.27 0.00
C TRP A 54 7.16 -13.43 -1.23
N TYR A 55 8.40 -13.57 -1.71
CA TYR A 55 8.75 -13.00 -3.00
C TYR A 55 8.26 -13.90 -4.13
N LEU A 56 7.77 -13.28 -5.17
CA LEU A 56 7.44 -13.92 -6.44
C LEU A 56 8.52 -13.60 -7.45
N GLN A 57 9.10 -14.65 -8.01
CA GLN A 57 10.02 -14.56 -9.13
C GLN A 57 9.31 -15.09 -10.38
N MET A 58 8.89 -14.19 -11.26
CA MET A 58 8.12 -14.50 -12.46
C MET A 58 9.02 -14.48 -13.69
N THR A 59 8.90 -15.51 -14.52
CA THR A 59 9.65 -15.65 -15.79
C THR A 59 8.70 -15.99 -16.94
N ASP A 60 9.14 -15.68 -18.15
CA ASP A 60 8.45 -15.99 -19.41
C ASP A 60 9.43 -16.73 -20.34
N THR A 61 9.06 -17.93 -20.78
CA THR A 61 9.90 -18.75 -21.64
C THR A 61 10.24 -18.11 -22.98
N ASN A 62 9.44 -17.14 -23.44
CA ASN A 62 9.70 -16.37 -24.65
C ASN A 62 10.72 -15.24 -24.46
N ARG A 63 11.08 -14.94 -23.20
CA ARG A 63 12.02 -13.89 -22.81
C ARG A 63 13.08 -14.46 -21.85
N PRO A 64 13.97 -15.35 -22.34
CA PRO A 64 14.98 -16.01 -21.52
C PRO A 64 15.84 -14.98 -20.77
N GLY A 65 16.06 -15.24 -19.47
CA GLY A 65 16.88 -14.39 -18.62
C GLY A 65 16.16 -13.15 -18.05
N LYS A 66 14.94 -12.84 -18.49
CA LYS A 66 14.13 -11.78 -17.91
C LYS A 66 13.34 -12.29 -16.70
N VAL A 67 13.41 -11.57 -15.60
CA VAL A 67 12.78 -11.93 -14.33
C VAL A 67 12.02 -10.72 -13.78
N GLY A 68 10.76 -10.92 -13.41
CA GLY A 68 9.98 -9.95 -12.67
C GLY A 68 9.86 -10.33 -11.21
N TRP A 69 9.93 -9.34 -10.33
CA TRP A 69 9.84 -9.52 -8.89
C TRP A 69 8.59 -8.87 -8.33
N GLY A 70 7.88 -9.63 -7.49
CA GLY A 70 6.78 -9.12 -6.68
C GLY A 70 6.96 -9.52 -5.22
N GLU A 71 6.16 -8.94 -4.34
CA GLU A 71 6.16 -9.24 -2.92
C GLU A 71 4.74 -9.38 -2.39
N CYS A 72 4.47 -10.52 -1.78
CA CYS A 72 3.27 -10.79 -1.02
C CYS A 72 3.62 -10.63 0.47
N ALA A 73 3.06 -9.62 1.13
CA ALA A 73 3.45 -9.22 2.48
C ALA A 73 2.22 -9.05 3.40
N PRO A 74 1.48 -10.14 3.72
CA PRO A 74 0.36 -10.05 4.64
C PRO A 74 0.85 -9.72 6.05
N LEU A 75 0.20 -8.76 6.70
CA LEU A 75 0.48 -8.43 8.10
C LEU A 75 -0.34 -9.33 9.03
N VAL A 76 0.35 -10.02 9.92
CA VAL A 76 -0.28 -10.92 10.91
C VAL A 76 -1.33 -10.17 11.73
N LYS A 77 -2.53 -10.73 11.86
CA LYS A 77 -3.70 -10.18 12.58
C LYS A 77 -4.24 -8.85 12.02
N LEU A 78 -3.81 -8.45 10.84
CA LEU A 78 -4.30 -7.23 10.19
C LEU A 78 -4.82 -7.48 8.79
N SER A 79 -4.05 -8.15 7.93
CA SER A 79 -4.46 -8.44 6.56
C SER A 79 -5.65 -9.38 6.54
N CYS A 80 -6.64 -9.12 5.67
CA CYS A 80 -7.79 -10.02 5.51
C CYS A 80 -7.37 -11.37 4.91
N ASP A 81 -6.23 -11.41 4.24
CA ASP A 81 -5.61 -12.61 3.70
C ASP A 81 -4.44 -13.15 4.57
N ASP A 82 -4.41 -12.83 5.88
CA ASP A 82 -3.52 -13.49 6.85
C ASP A 82 -4.06 -14.89 7.16
N LEU A 83 -3.70 -15.87 6.33
CA LEU A 83 -4.24 -17.23 6.35
C LEU A 83 -3.23 -18.24 6.91
N PRO A 84 -3.66 -19.26 7.66
CA PRO A 84 -2.78 -20.32 8.14
C PRO A 84 -2.10 -21.12 7.01
N ASP A 85 -2.76 -21.25 5.86
CA ASP A 85 -2.32 -21.96 4.67
C ASP A 85 -1.93 -21.02 3.51
N TYR A 86 -1.52 -19.80 3.84
CA TYR A 86 -1.19 -18.72 2.90
C TYR A 86 -0.36 -19.17 1.70
N GLU A 87 0.75 -19.86 1.94
CA GLU A 87 1.64 -20.32 0.88
C GLU A 87 0.97 -21.33 -0.06
N THR A 88 0.12 -22.20 0.48
CA THR A 88 -0.64 -23.18 -0.33
C THR A 88 -1.63 -22.48 -1.26
N VAL A 89 -2.35 -21.48 -0.76
CA VAL A 89 -3.28 -20.67 -1.56
C VAL A 89 -2.52 -19.90 -2.62
N LEU A 90 -1.44 -19.20 -2.23
CA LEU A 90 -0.59 -18.46 -3.15
C LEU A 90 -0.02 -19.35 -4.26
N LYS A 91 0.45 -20.56 -3.89
CA LYS A 91 0.93 -21.54 -4.87
C LYS A 91 -0.18 -21.91 -5.87
N GLY A 92 -1.40 -22.07 -5.41
CA GLY A 92 -2.53 -22.36 -6.28
C GLY A 92 -2.79 -21.28 -7.33
N PHE A 93 -2.59 -20.00 -7.01
CA PHE A 93 -2.65 -18.90 -7.98
C PHE A 93 -1.46 -18.90 -8.94
N CYS A 94 -0.25 -19.10 -8.40
CA CYS A 94 0.97 -19.15 -9.21
C CYS A 94 0.95 -20.30 -10.23
N ASP A 95 0.51 -21.50 -9.83
CA ASP A 95 0.47 -22.69 -10.70
C ASP A 95 -0.56 -22.54 -11.85
N ARG A 96 -1.61 -21.74 -11.67
CA ARG A 96 -2.64 -21.50 -12.70
C ARG A 96 -2.37 -20.26 -13.55
N PHE A 97 -1.31 -19.52 -13.28
CA PHE A 97 -1.03 -18.27 -13.95
C PHE A 97 -0.62 -18.51 -15.43
N ASP A 98 -1.40 -18.00 -16.35
CA ASP A 98 -1.22 -18.12 -17.79
C ASP A 98 -0.74 -16.84 -18.50
N GLY A 99 -0.44 -15.81 -17.70
CA GLY A 99 -0.09 -14.46 -18.18
C GLY A 99 -1.20 -13.43 -17.91
N THR A 100 -2.35 -13.88 -17.42
CA THR A 100 -3.49 -13.02 -17.06
C THR A 100 -3.78 -13.14 -15.57
N ILE A 101 -3.97 -12.00 -14.90
CA ILE A 101 -4.36 -11.98 -13.48
C ILE A 101 -5.88 -12.16 -13.40
N ASP A 102 -6.33 -13.19 -12.67
CA ASP A 102 -7.74 -13.40 -12.36
C ASP A 102 -8.12 -12.53 -11.13
N TYR A 103 -8.49 -11.29 -11.41
CA TYR A 103 -8.85 -10.32 -10.38
C TYR A 103 -10.07 -10.72 -9.55
N GLU A 104 -11.01 -11.45 -10.13
CA GLU A 104 -12.19 -11.90 -9.39
C GLU A 104 -11.85 -13.02 -8.40
N ALA A 105 -11.05 -13.99 -8.84
CA ALA A 105 -10.58 -15.07 -7.96
C ALA A 105 -9.65 -14.58 -6.86
N MET A 106 -8.91 -13.47 -7.10
CA MET A 106 -7.91 -12.93 -6.16
C MET A 106 -8.43 -11.74 -5.34
N LYS A 107 -9.68 -11.32 -5.49
CA LYS A 107 -10.20 -10.10 -4.84
C LYS A 107 -10.08 -10.11 -3.31
N ASP A 108 -10.21 -11.28 -2.69
CA ASP A 108 -10.15 -11.46 -1.24
C ASP A 108 -8.72 -11.75 -0.73
N TYR A 109 -7.72 -11.67 -1.62
CA TYR A 109 -6.31 -11.93 -1.34
C TYR A 109 -5.43 -10.73 -1.74
N PRO A 110 -5.60 -9.55 -1.11
CA PRO A 110 -4.99 -8.31 -1.56
C PRO A 110 -3.46 -8.34 -1.58
N SER A 111 -2.80 -8.99 -0.62
CA SER A 111 -1.34 -9.09 -0.61
C SER A 111 -0.81 -10.02 -1.69
N MET A 112 -1.51 -11.13 -1.97
CA MET A 112 -1.16 -12.03 -3.08
C MET A 112 -1.38 -11.35 -4.44
N LEU A 113 -2.50 -10.63 -4.58
CA LEU A 113 -2.82 -9.87 -5.80
C LEU A 113 -1.75 -8.80 -6.06
N PHE A 114 -1.36 -8.02 -5.04
CA PHE A 114 -0.30 -7.04 -5.16
C PHE A 114 1.02 -7.67 -5.62
N GLY A 115 1.40 -8.83 -5.05
CA GLY A 115 2.58 -9.56 -5.45
C GLY A 115 2.55 -10.01 -6.92
N MET A 116 1.43 -10.55 -7.39
CA MET A 116 1.25 -10.99 -8.77
C MET A 116 1.24 -9.81 -9.75
N GLU A 117 0.51 -8.72 -9.45
CA GLU A 117 0.50 -7.50 -10.28
C GLU A 117 1.90 -6.93 -10.45
N THR A 118 2.63 -6.78 -9.34
CA THR A 118 3.95 -6.15 -9.36
C THR A 118 5.00 -7.04 -10.01
N ALA A 119 4.95 -8.37 -9.81
CA ALA A 119 5.81 -9.31 -10.51
C ALA A 119 5.60 -9.28 -12.03
N LEU A 120 4.35 -9.24 -12.48
CA LEU A 120 4.03 -9.14 -13.91
C LEU A 120 4.45 -7.78 -14.49
N CYS A 121 4.21 -6.70 -13.74
CA CYS A 121 4.60 -5.36 -14.16
C CYS A 121 6.13 -5.24 -14.26
N ASP A 122 6.88 -5.77 -13.29
CA ASP A 122 8.34 -5.78 -13.31
C ASP A 122 8.89 -6.66 -14.45
N LEU A 123 8.30 -7.84 -14.68
CA LEU A 123 8.65 -8.69 -15.83
C LEU A 123 8.46 -7.96 -17.16
N ASN A 124 7.47 -7.09 -17.28
CA ASN A 124 7.19 -6.31 -18.48
C ASN A 124 7.96 -4.98 -18.53
N SER A 125 8.63 -4.60 -17.44
CA SER A 125 9.38 -3.35 -17.34
C SER A 125 10.69 -3.38 -18.11
N GLU A 126 11.26 -2.21 -18.36
CA GLU A 126 12.63 -2.05 -18.83
C GLU A 126 13.53 -1.62 -17.66
N ALA A 127 14.57 -2.40 -17.37
CA ALA A 127 15.53 -2.12 -16.29
C ALA A 127 14.88 -1.87 -14.91
N GLY A 128 13.77 -2.55 -14.60
CA GLY A 128 13.06 -2.41 -13.32
C GLY A 128 12.21 -1.14 -13.19
N VAL A 129 12.02 -0.39 -14.29
CA VAL A 129 11.14 0.78 -14.32
C VAL A 129 9.73 0.33 -14.70
N MET A 130 8.92 0.02 -13.70
CA MET A 130 7.53 -0.43 -13.86
C MET A 130 6.60 0.71 -14.29
N TRP A 131 6.78 1.90 -13.72
CA TRP A 131 6.02 3.11 -14.06
C TRP A 131 6.98 4.27 -14.32
N LYS A 132 6.95 4.79 -15.56
CA LYS A 132 7.78 5.95 -15.96
C LYS A 132 7.24 7.23 -15.32
N SER A 133 8.12 7.98 -14.64
CA SER A 133 7.80 9.25 -13.98
C SER A 133 9.08 10.03 -13.68
N SER A 134 8.95 11.29 -13.28
CA SER A 134 10.09 12.09 -12.79
C SER A 134 10.81 11.44 -11.60
N PHE A 135 10.11 10.63 -10.82
CA PHE A 135 10.70 9.84 -9.73
C PHE A 135 11.66 8.78 -10.28
N THR A 136 11.20 7.93 -11.21
CA THR A 136 12.03 6.87 -11.83
C THR A 136 13.11 7.43 -12.74
N GLU A 137 12.98 8.68 -13.18
CA GLU A 137 14.04 9.43 -13.86
C GLU A 137 15.07 9.99 -12.89
N GLY A 138 14.84 9.92 -11.57
CA GLY A 138 15.71 10.48 -10.55
C GLY A 138 15.70 12.02 -10.49
N THR A 139 14.74 12.67 -11.15
CA THR A 139 14.63 14.14 -11.21
C THR A 139 13.72 14.72 -10.13
N SER A 140 12.85 13.90 -9.52
CA SER A 140 11.97 14.31 -8.42
C SER A 140 11.86 13.22 -7.36
N GLY A 141 11.98 13.58 -6.08
CA GLY A 141 11.71 12.66 -4.96
C GLY A 141 10.28 12.79 -4.45
N ILE A 142 9.71 11.69 -3.96
CA ILE A 142 8.40 11.66 -3.29
C ILE A 142 8.54 12.26 -1.90
N LEU A 143 7.71 13.24 -1.56
CA LEU A 143 7.64 13.78 -0.21
C LEU A 143 7.08 12.74 0.76
N ILE A 144 7.76 12.49 1.89
CA ILE A 144 7.36 11.49 2.89
C ILE A 144 7.25 12.10 4.28
N ASN A 145 6.38 11.53 5.11
CA ASN A 145 6.32 11.91 6.52
C ASN A 145 7.37 11.16 7.36
N GLY A 146 7.87 11.81 8.40
CA GLY A 146 8.62 11.18 9.48
C GLY A 146 7.68 10.43 10.40
N LEU A 147 7.87 9.10 10.56
CA LEU A 147 7.04 8.26 11.43
C LEU A 147 7.66 8.13 12.81
N ILE A 148 6.84 8.35 13.85
CA ILE A 148 7.16 8.11 15.26
C ILE A 148 6.35 6.90 15.72
N TRP A 149 7.03 5.78 15.89
CA TRP A 149 6.45 4.54 16.42
C TRP A 149 6.06 4.67 17.89
N MET A 150 5.08 3.89 18.31
CA MET A 150 4.73 3.73 19.73
C MET A 150 5.95 3.25 20.53
N GLY A 151 6.05 3.70 21.77
CA GLY A 151 7.11 3.38 22.70
C GLY A 151 6.87 4.05 24.05
N THR A 152 7.89 4.08 24.90
CA THR A 152 7.85 4.90 26.11
C THR A 152 7.84 6.38 25.73
N TYR A 153 7.46 7.25 26.69
CA TYR A 153 7.49 8.69 26.47
C TYR A 153 8.88 9.19 26.02
N GLU A 154 9.94 8.71 26.67
CA GLU A 154 11.33 9.08 26.39
C GLU A 154 11.78 8.63 24.99
N GLU A 155 11.41 7.41 24.60
CA GLU A 155 11.71 6.89 23.26
C GLU A 155 11.00 7.70 22.17
N MET A 156 9.71 8.02 22.38
CA MET A 156 8.95 8.83 21.43
C MET A 156 9.52 10.24 21.34
N ALA A 157 9.86 10.86 22.47
CA ALA A 157 10.49 12.19 22.50
C ALA A 157 11.84 12.19 21.73
N ALA A 158 12.69 11.18 21.94
CA ALA A 158 13.96 11.06 21.22
C ALA A 158 13.77 10.89 19.70
N ARG A 159 12.81 10.07 19.28
CA ARG A 159 12.47 9.88 17.85
C ARG A 159 11.94 11.18 17.21
N ILE A 160 11.14 11.96 17.95
CA ILE A 160 10.66 13.26 17.50
C ILE A 160 11.86 14.20 17.24
N GLU A 161 12.78 14.32 18.19
CA GLU A 161 13.99 15.17 18.03
C GLU A 161 14.85 14.73 16.84
N GLU A 162 14.98 13.42 16.60
CA GLU A 162 15.68 12.89 15.43
C GLU A 162 15.03 13.36 14.12
N LYS A 163 13.69 13.22 14.00
CA LYS A 163 12.95 13.61 12.79
C LYS A 163 13.00 15.13 12.55
N LEU A 164 12.90 15.90 13.63
CA LEU A 164 13.05 17.37 13.56
C LEU A 164 14.45 17.79 13.09
N LYS A 165 15.51 17.13 13.58
CA LYS A 165 16.90 17.39 13.14
C LYS A 165 17.13 16.99 11.68
N THR A 166 16.46 15.94 11.21
CA THR A 166 16.53 15.48 9.81
C THR A 166 15.80 16.44 8.86
N GLY A 167 14.96 17.35 9.39
CA GLY A 167 14.28 18.38 8.60
C GLY A 167 12.97 17.94 8.00
N PHE A 168 12.27 16.96 8.62
CA PHE A 168 10.92 16.59 8.19
C PHE A 168 9.93 17.74 8.44
N SER A 169 9.20 18.15 7.41
CA SER A 169 8.11 19.12 7.48
C SER A 169 6.76 18.49 7.84
N CYS A 170 6.66 17.16 7.80
CA CYS A 170 5.49 16.40 8.26
C CYS A 170 5.92 15.27 9.18
N ILE A 171 5.34 15.24 10.38
CA ILE A 171 5.59 14.20 11.38
C ILE A 171 4.26 13.50 11.71
N LYS A 172 4.25 12.17 11.64
CA LYS A 172 3.12 11.33 12.04
C LYS A 172 3.46 10.60 13.33
N LEU A 173 2.71 10.86 14.41
CA LEU A 173 2.85 10.17 15.69
C LEU A 173 1.81 9.07 15.80
N LYS A 174 2.23 7.86 16.14
CA LYS A 174 1.31 6.84 16.62
C LYS A 174 0.92 7.13 18.06
N ILE A 175 -0.38 7.14 18.33
CA ILE A 175 -0.98 7.44 19.63
C ILE A 175 -1.95 6.33 20.06
N GLY A 176 -2.43 6.35 21.31
CA GLY A 176 -3.34 5.34 21.84
C GLY A 176 -2.65 4.24 22.65
N SER A 177 -1.33 4.33 22.87
CA SER A 177 -0.56 3.38 23.69
C SER A 177 -0.13 3.93 25.04
N LEU A 178 0.13 5.22 25.12
CA LEU A 178 0.41 5.93 26.36
C LEU A 178 -0.91 6.48 26.98
N ARG A 179 -0.80 7.06 28.17
CA ARG A 179 -1.90 7.89 28.67
C ARG A 179 -2.08 9.07 27.72
N PHE A 180 -3.30 9.38 27.38
CA PHE A 180 -3.61 10.45 26.43
C PHE A 180 -2.97 11.81 26.79
N GLU A 181 -2.84 12.10 28.10
CA GLU A 181 -2.17 13.32 28.56
C GLU A 181 -0.68 13.36 28.22
N ASP A 182 0.00 12.21 28.27
CA ASP A 182 1.42 12.11 27.92
C ASP A 182 1.61 12.29 26.41
N GLU A 183 0.70 11.74 25.59
CA GLU A 183 0.68 11.96 24.13
C GLU A 183 0.40 13.43 23.78
N MET A 184 -0.55 14.05 24.48
CA MET A 184 -0.83 15.48 24.34
C MET A 184 0.37 16.36 24.72
N ASP A 185 1.16 15.99 25.75
CA ASP A 185 2.35 16.72 26.14
C ASP A 185 3.44 16.66 25.05
N LEU A 186 3.68 15.49 24.44
CA LEU A 186 4.58 15.33 23.30
C LEU A 186 4.18 16.24 22.13
N LEU A 187 2.88 16.26 21.77
CA LEU A 187 2.35 17.10 20.69
C LEU A 187 2.48 18.59 21.02
N LYS A 188 2.18 19.01 22.27
CA LYS A 188 2.35 20.38 22.75
C LYS A 188 3.81 20.84 22.66
N LYS A 189 4.77 19.97 23.00
CA LYS A 189 6.21 20.28 22.89
C LYS A 189 6.62 20.57 21.45
N ILE A 190 6.13 19.79 20.48
CA ILE A 190 6.39 20.07 19.07
C ILE A 190 5.75 21.39 18.68
N ARG A 191 4.48 21.59 19.00
CA ARG A 191 3.72 22.77 18.60
C ARG A 191 4.18 24.06 19.29
N GLY A 192 4.75 23.96 20.49
CA GLY A 192 5.39 25.08 21.19
C GLY A 192 6.69 25.57 20.54
N ARG A 193 7.33 24.73 19.69
CA ARG A 193 8.55 25.07 18.96
C ARG A 193 8.28 25.43 17.49
N PHE A 194 7.25 24.83 16.88
CA PHE A 194 6.96 24.93 15.45
C PHE A 194 5.47 25.17 15.22
N SER A 195 5.15 26.21 14.45
CA SER A 195 3.78 26.49 14.02
C SER A 195 3.27 25.41 13.04
N LYS A 196 1.97 25.39 12.77
CA LYS A 196 1.38 24.51 11.77
C LYS A 196 1.90 24.76 10.34
N ASP A 197 2.33 25.99 10.07
CA ASP A 197 2.86 26.39 8.76
C ASP A 197 4.32 25.91 8.57
N THR A 198 5.01 25.57 9.67
CA THR A 198 6.38 25.03 9.64
C THR A 198 6.38 23.51 9.65
N ILE A 199 5.56 22.88 10.51
CA ILE A 199 5.50 21.43 10.65
C ILE A 199 4.03 20.96 10.66
N THR A 200 3.67 20.15 9.68
CA THR A 200 2.44 19.40 9.66
C THR A 200 2.51 18.25 10.65
N LEU A 201 1.55 18.18 11.59
CA LEU A 201 1.40 17.04 12.49
C LEU A 201 0.23 16.18 12.07
N ARG A 202 0.46 14.89 11.93
CA ARG A 202 -0.56 13.84 11.79
C ARG A 202 -0.48 12.93 13.00
N VAL A 203 -1.60 12.39 13.41
CA VAL A 203 -1.65 11.36 14.46
C VAL A 203 -2.36 10.11 13.95
N ASP A 204 -2.01 8.96 14.51
CA ASP A 204 -2.55 7.66 14.13
C ASP A 204 -2.89 6.89 15.41
N ALA A 205 -4.18 6.70 15.64
CA ALA A 205 -4.69 6.02 16.83
C ALA A 205 -4.89 4.52 16.63
N ASN A 206 -4.78 4.01 15.38
CA ASN A 206 -5.02 2.61 15.01
C ASN A 206 -6.27 2.00 15.69
N GLY A 207 -7.36 2.77 15.79
CA GLY A 207 -8.60 2.34 16.42
C GLY A 207 -8.58 2.35 17.95
N GLY A 208 -7.60 2.99 18.57
CA GLY A 208 -7.36 2.91 20.02
C GLY A 208 -8.33 3.70 20.91
N PHE A 209 -9.15 4.61 20.37
CA PHE A 209 -10.09 5.36 21.17
C PHE A 209 -11.42 4.63 21.33
N LYS A 210 -12.02 4.72 22.52
CA LYS A 210 -13.41 4.30 22.71
C LYS A 210 -14.35 5.33 22.07
N PRO A 211 -15.44 4.91 21.40
CA PRO A 211 -16.38 5.85 20.77
C PRO A 211 -16.89 6.94 21.70
N ALA A 212 -17.17 6.62 22.96
CA ALA A 212 -17.66 7.58 23.95
C ALA A 212 -16.67 8.69 24.30
N GLU A 213 -15.36 8.47 24.13
CA GLU A 213 -14.29 9.43 24.47
C GLU A 213 -13.73 10.10 23.20
N ALA A 214 -14.04 9.54 22.02
CA ALA A 214 -13.37 9.92 20.78
C ALA A 214 -13.57 11.41 20.46
N MET A 215 -14.79 11.94 20.55
CA MET A 215 -15.06 13.33 20.20
C MET A 215 -14.29 14.32 21.07
N GLU A 216 -14.26 14.12 22.40
CA GLU A 216 -13.48 14.96 23.31
C GLU A 216 -11.98 14.96 22.95
N ARG A 217 -11.43 13.76 22.65
CA ARG A 217 -10.03 13.65 22.26
C ARG A 217 -9.75 14.34 20.93
N LEU A 218 -10.65 14.22 19.96
CA LEU A 218 -10.55 14.90 18.67
C LEU A 218 -10.55 16.42 18.83
N GLU A 219 -11.42 16.98 19.67
CA GLU A 219 -11.46 18.41 19.95
C GLU A 219 -10.16 18.90 20.60
N ARG A 220 -9.63 18.15 21.54
CA ARG A 220 -8.36 18.49 22.21
C ARG A 220 -7.17 18.40 21.26
N LEU A 221 -7.13 17.42 20.37
CA LEU A 221 -6.11 17.32 19.32
C LEU A 221 -6.23 18.44 18.29
N ALA A 222 -7.45 18.80 17.89
CA ALA A 222 -7.71 19.93 16.98
C ALA A 222 -7.17 21.25 17.51
N ALA A 223 -7.23 21.48 18.83
CA ALA A 223 -6.69 22.68 19.48
C ALA A 223 -5.15 22.82 19.32
N LEU A 224 -4.47 21.76 18.87
CA LEU A 224 -3.04 21.77 18.56
C LEU A 224 -2.75 21.89 17.05
N ASP A 225 -3.73 22.32 16.24
CA ASP A 225 -3.60 22.42 14.79
C ASP A 225 -3.07 21.11 14.13
N ILE A 226 -3.55 19.95 14.61
CA ILE A 226 -3.24 18.65 13.98
C ILE A 226 -3.93 18.61 12.63
N HIS A 227 -3.21 18.17 11.58
CA HIS A 227 -3.73 18.09 10.23
C HIS A 227 -4.84 17.03 10.08
N SER A 228 -4.61 15.86 10.63
CA SER A 228 -5.54 14.73 10.54
C SER A 228 -5.24 13.67 11.58
N ILE A 229 -6.26 12.90 11.92
CA ILE A 229 -6.15 11.67 12.70
C ILE A 229 -6.48 10.46 11.84
N GLU A 230 -5.62 9.44 11.89
CA GLU A 230 -5.83 8.15 11.23
C GLU A 230 -6.56 7.22 12.20
N GLN A 231 -7.66 6.59 11.73
CA GLN A 231 -8.47 5.58 12.40
C GLN A 231 -8.66 5.82 13.92
N PRO A 232 -9.48 6.78 14.34
CA PRO A 232 -9.62 7.11 15.76
C PRO A 232 -10.27 6.00 16.59
N ILE A 233 -11.30 5.32 16.07
CA ILE A 233 -11.99 4.21 16.72
C ILE A 233 -11.80 2.92 15.94
N MET A 234 -12.03 1.78 16.59
CA MET A 234 -11.89 0.45 15.99
C MET A 234 -12.78 0.31 14.75
N ALA A 235 -12.22 -0.28 13.70
CA ALA A 235 -12.93 -0.56 12.44
C ALA A 235 -14.18 -1.41 12.64
N GLY A 236 -15.14 -1.31 11.70
CA GLY A 236 -16.41 -2.02 11.72
C GLY A 236 -17.53 -1.27 12.46
N GLN A 237 -17.28 -0.05 12.93
CA GLN A 237 -18.25 0.80 13.63
C GLN A 237 -18.68 1.99 12.75
N TRP A 238 -19.22 1.70 11.56
CA TRP A 238 -19.47 2.69 10.50
C TRP A 238 -20.36 3.85 10.96
N GLU A 239 -21.44 3.57 11.72
CA GLU A 239 -22.33 4.62 12.20
C GLU A 239 -21.65 5.54 13.23
N GLU A 240 -20.84 4.98 14.12
CA GLU A 240 -20.08 5.80 15.08
C GLU A 240 -19.00 6.62 14.36
N MET A 241 -18.28 6.01 13.42
CA MET A 241 -17.29 6.71 12.60
C MET A 241 -17.95 7.82 11.77
N ALA A 242 -19.12 7.58 11.19
CA ALA A 242 -19.89 8.57 10.44
C ALA A 242 -20.30 9.76 11.33
N ARG A 243 -20.73 9.50 12.58
CA ARG A 243 -21.04 10.57 13.55
C ARG A 243 -19.81 11.41 13.88
N LEU A 244 -18.66 10.78 14.04
CA LEU A 244 -17.39 11.48 14.25
C LEU A 244 -17.04 12.32 13.01
N CYS A 245 -17.00 11.74 11.83
CA CYS A 245 -16.67 12.44 10.59
C CYS A 245 -17.56 13.66 10.31
N ALA A 246 -18.85 13.57 10.65
CA ALA A 246 -19.80 14.66 10.45
C ALA A 246 -19.62 15.84 11.40
N ARG A 247 -19.00 15.67 12.57
CA ARG A 247 -18.97 16.66 13.67
C ARG A 247 -17.55 17.06 14.10
N THR A 248 -16.56 16.29 13.74
CA THR A 248 -15.18 16.51 14.20
C THR A 248 -14.58 17.83 13.68
N PRO A 249 -13.89 18.60 14.53
CA PRO A 249 -13.06 19.72 14.09
C PRO A 249 -11.71 19.25 13.51
N LEU A 250 -11.33 17.98 13.71
CA LEU A 250 -10.07 17.36 13.26
C LEU A 250 -10.38 16.38 12.13
N PRO A 251 -9.87 16.58 10.88
CA PRO A 251 -10.11 15.68 9.76
C PRO A 251 -9.71 14.23 10.08
N ILE A 252 -10.60 13.29 9.74
CA ILE A 252 -10.39 11.85 9.93
C ILE A 252 -9.94 11.22 8.62
N ALA A 253 -8.92 10.34 8.72
CA ALA A 253 -8.43 9.49 7.67
C ALA A 253 -8.73 8.02 8.01
N LEU A 254 -9.43 7.30 7.14
CA LEU A 254 -9.69 5.87 7.31
C LEU A 254 -8.48 5.06 6.82
N ASP A 255 -8.08 4.07 7.61
CA ASP A 255 -7.04 3.07 7.30
C ASP A 255 -7.61 1.65 7.46
N GLU A 256 -7.70 1.17 8.68
CA GLU A 256 -8.16 -0.18 8.98
C GLU A 256 -9.61 -0.44 8.57
N GLU A 257 -10.41 0.61 8.45
CA GLU A 257 -11.80 0.51 7.98
C GLU A 257 -11.92 -0.03 6.55
N LEU A 258 -10.86 0.17 5.74
CA LEU A 258 -10.85 -0.22 4.32
C LEU A 258 -10.40 -1.67 4.12
N ILE A 259 -9.78 -2.29 5.13
CA ILE A 259 -9.20 -3.64 5.02
C ILE A 259 -10.33 -4.68 4.94
N GLY A 260 -10.26 -5.53 3.91
CA GLY A 260 -11.27 -6.57 3.64
C GLY A 260 -12.52 -6.06 2.92
N VAL A 261 -12.61 -4.76 2.64
CA VAL A 261 -13.68 -4.20 1.80
C VAL A 261 -13.21 -4.24 0.35
N ASN A 262 -13.40 -5.39 -0.29
CA ASN A 262 -12.84 -5.68 -1.61
C ASN A 262 -13.85 -5.51 -2.75
N ASP A 263 -15.14 -5.59 -2.46
CA ASP A 263 -16.20 -5.41 -3.43
C ASP A 263 -16.47 -3.92 -3.72
N THR A 264 -16.67 -3.57 -5.01
CA THR A 264 -16.89 -2.17 -5.44
C THR A 264 -18.14 -1.54 -4.83
N GLU A 265 -19.22 -2.30 -4.70
CA GLU A 265 -20.48 -1.78 -4.11
C GLU A 265 -20.30 -1.53 -2.61
N GLU A 266 -19.58 -2.42 -1.93
CA GLU A 266 -19.27 -2.26 -0.52
C GLU A 266 -18.33 -1.07 -0.28
N LYS A 267 -17.30 -0.86 -1.12
CA LYS A 267 -16.46 0.34 -1.10
C LYS A 267 -17.28 1.63 -1.26
N ASN A 268 -18.21 1.64 -2.22
CA ASN A 268 -19.12 2.77 -2.40
C ASN A 268 -19.97 3.01 -1.15
N ARG A 269 -20.59 1.96 -0.61
CA ARG A 269 -21.43 2.03 0.58
C ARG A 269 -20.67 2.57 1.79
N LEU A 270 -19.43 2.08 2.03
CA LEU A 270 -18.59 2.55 3.11
C LEU A 270 -18.35 4.07 3.02
N LEU A 271 -17.93 4.54 1.85
CA LEU A 271 -17.64 5.97 1.67
C LEU A 271 -18.90 6.85 1.75
N ASP A 272 -20.06 6.35 1.29
CA ASP A 272 -21.32 7.08 1.38
C ASP A 272 -21.88 7.16 2.80
N VAL A 273 -21.66 6.12 3.61
CA VAL A 273 -22.09 6.08 5.02
C VAL A 273 -21.17 6.93 5.89
N ILE A 274 -19.85 6.68 5.83
CA ILE A 274 -18.89 7.30 6.76
C ILE A 274 -18.54 8.74 6.36
N ARG A 275 -18.35 9.01 5.06
CA ARG A 275 -17.95 10.33 4.52
C ARG A 275 -16.71 10.89 5.20
N PRO A 276 -15.58 10.17 5.22
CA PRO A 276 -14.36 10.66 5.83
C PRO A 276 -13.76 11.83 5.04
N GLN A 277 -12.85 12.57 5.65
CA GLN A 277 -12.12 13.63 4.97
C GLN A 277 -10.97 13.04 4.12
N TYR A 278 -10.40 11.92 4.57
CA TYR A 278 -9.31 11.24 3.87
C TYR A 278 -9.44 9.72 3.96
N ILE A 279 -8.78 9.03 3.02
CA ILE A 279 -8.50 7.60 3.09
C ILE A 279 -7.00 7.36 2.91
N ILE A 280 -6.50 6.30 3.54
CA ILE A 280 -5.10 5.88 3.44
C ILE A 280 -5.04 4.57 2.67
N LEU A 281 -4.21 4.52 1.64
CA LEU A 281 -4.14 3.37 0.77
C LEU A 281 -2.80 2.65 0.89
N LYS A 282 -2.91 1.35 1.12
CA LYS A 282 -1.80 0.40 1.19
C LYS A 282 -2.08 -0.72 0.20
N PRO A 283 -1.46 -0.73 -0.99
CA PRO A 283 -1.81 -1.69 -2.04
C PRO A 283 -1.86 -3.15 -1.59
N SER A 284 -0.94 -3.57 -0.72
CA SER A 284 -0.93 -4.94 -0.16
C SER A 284 -2.14 -5.27 0.74
N LEU A 285 -2.93 -4.26 1.16
CA LEU A 285 -4.11 -4.44 2.02
C LEU A 285 -5.43 -4.13 1.31
N HIS A 286 -5.39 -3.39 0.19
CA HIS A 286 -6.57 -2.78 -0.42
C HIS A 286 -6.81 -3.25 -1.87
N GLY A 287 -6.46 -4.51 -2.17
CA GLY A 287 -6.74 -5.14 -3.46
C GLY A 287 -5.69 -4.84 -4.54
N GLY A 288 -4.43 -4.76 -4.15
CA GLY A 288 -3.33 -4.49 -5.08
C GLY A 288 -3.31 -3.06 -5.60
N VAL A 289 -2.63 -2.86 -6.70
CA VAL A 289 -2.60 -1.57 -7.43
C VAL A 289 -3.99 -1.25 -7.97
N ARG A 290 -4.64 -2.22 -8.63
CA ARG A 290 -5.98 -2.06 -9.21
C ARG A 290 -7.03 -1.68 -8.16
N GLY A 291 -7.08 -2.38 -7.03
CA GLY A 291 -8.03 -2.08 -5.96
C GLY A 291 -7.78 -0.71 -5.33
N SER A 292 -6.52 -0.30 -5.21
CA SER A 292 -6.15 1.04 -4.75
C SER A 292 -6.57 2.13 -5.74
N GLU A 293 -6.43 1.93 -7.05
CA GLU A 293 -6.91 2.84 -8.09
C GLU A 293 -8.43 2.97 -8.08
N GLU A 294 -9.14 1.88 -7.81
CA GLU A 294 -10.58 1.91 -7.62
C GLU A 294 -10.98 2.78 -6.41
N TRP A 295 -10.34 2.59 -5.23
CA TRP A 295 -10.53 3.43 -4.06
C TRP A 295 -10.26 4.91 -4.37
N ILE A 296 -9.19 5.23 -5.10
CA ILE A 296 -8.86 6.59 -5.52
C ILE A 296 -9.97 7.18 -6.39
N SER A 297 -10.48 6.40 -7.35
CA SER A 297 -11.58 6.84 -8.22
C SER A 297 -12.84 7.15 -7.42
N LEU A 298 -13.21 6.28 -6.48
CA LEU A 298 -14.35 6.45 -5.58
C LEU A 298 -14.21 7.66 -4.66
N ALA A 299 -13.02 7.87 -4.09
CA ALA A 299 -12.69 9.00 -3.22
C ALA A 299 -12.77 10.34 -3.96
N LYS A 300 -12.16 10.42 -5.15
CA LYS A 300 -12.17 11.63 -5.99
C LYS A 300 -13.58 12.08 -6.33
N ARG A 301 -14.50 11.15 -6.64
CA ARG A 301 -15.91 11.48 -6.94
C ARG A 301 -16.66 12.10 -5.74
N ARG A 302 -16.13 11.92 -4.52
CA ARG A 302 -16.71 12.39 -3.26
C ARG A 302 -15.93 13.55 -2.62
N ASN A 303 -14.90 14.06 -3.30
CA ASN A 303 -13.97 15.05 -2.77
C ASN A 303 -13.26 14.58 -1.48
N ILE A 304 -13.03 13.27 -1.34
CA ILE A 304 -12.26 12.66 -0.25
C ILE A 304 -10.79 12.67 -0.65
N GLY A 305 -9.94 13.24 0.21
CA GLY A 305 -8.49 13.22 0.02
C GLY A 305 -7.90 11.83 0.24
N TYR A 306 -6.69 11.58 -0.22
CA TYR A 306 -6.01 10.31 -0.01
C TYR A 306 -4.49 10.48 -0.05
N TRP A 307 -3.79 9.54 0.57
CA TRP A 307 -2.34 9.36 0.40
C TRP A 307 -1.98 7.88 0.45
N ILE A 308 -0.77 7.59 -0.05
CA ILE A 308 -0.26 6.22 -0.15
C ILE A 308 0.68 5.95 1.01
N THR A 309 0.56 4.75 1.58
CA THR A 309 1.42 4.28 2.67
C THR A 309 1.83 2.83 2.37
N SER A 310 3.02 2.42 2.82
CA SER A 310 3.39 1.01 2.80
C SER A 310 2.73 0.25 3.96
N ALA A 311 2.56 -1.06 3.77
CA ALA A 311 2.14 -2.02 4.79
C ALA A 311 3.36 -2.80 5.33
N LEU A 312 4.49 -2.14 5.52
CA LEU A 312 5.76 -2.71 6.00
C LEU A 312 6.36 -3.75 5.04
N GLU A 313 6.15 -3.60 3.75
CA GLU A 313 6.82 -4.39 2.73
C GLU A 313 8.35 -4.21 2.83
N SER A 314 9.10 -5.17 2.29
CA SER A 314 10.51 -4.98 1.98
C SER A 314 10.70 -3.93 0.89
N ASN A 315 11.95 -3.64 0.54
CA ASN A 315 12.20 -2.75 -0.58
C ASN A 315 11.70 -3.28 -1.94
N VAL A 316 11.32 -4.55 -2.07
CA VAL A 316 10.71 -5.08 -3.31
C VAL A 316 9.32 -4.47 -3.48
N GLY A 317 8.43 -4.65 -2.51
CA GLY A 317 7.08 -4.08 -2.54
C GLY A 317 7.09 -2.55 -2.43
N LEU A 318 7.94 -2.00 -1.55
CA LEU A 318 8.07 -0.54 -1.40
C LEU A 318 8.50 0.14 -2.70
N ASN A 319 9.42 -0.46 -3.49
CA ASN A 319 9.82 0.07 -4.79
C ASN A 319 8.66 0.13 -5.78
N ALA A 320 7.84 -0.93 -5.81
CA ALA A 320 6.65 -0.96 -6.66
C ALA A 320 5.64 0.12 -6.24
N ILE A 321 5.34 0.21 -4.93
CA ILE A 321 4.43 1.23 -4.39
C ILE A 321 4.95 2.63 -4.70
N ALA A 322 6.25 2.90 -4.49
CA ALA A 322 6.83 4.22 -4.73
C ALA A 322 6.75 4.63 -6.21
N GLN A 323 7.10 3.73 -7.13
CA GLN A 323 7.02 4.00 -8.57
C GLN A 323 5.57 4.29 -8.99
N TRP A 324 4.60 3.48 -8.54
CA TRP A 324 3.19 3.71 -8.82
C TRP A 324 2.68 5.02 -8.19
N ALA A 325 2.95 5.26 -6.90
CA ALA A 325 2.54 6.47 -6.19
C ALA A 325 3.04 7.75 -6.86
N ALA A 326 4.25 7.72 -7.43
CA ALA A 326 4.82 8.85 -8.16
C ALA A 326 4.03 9.25 -9.41
N THR A 327 3.21 8.34 -9.97
CA THR A 327 2.36 8.64 -11.14
C THR A 327 1.05 9.35 -10.76
N LEU A 328 0.69 9.36 -9.47
CA LEU A 328 -0.61 9.86 -9.00
C LEU A 328 -0.67 11.39 -8.83
N GLY A 329 0.47 12.09 -8.92
CA GLY A 329 0.54 13.54 -8.77
C GLY A 329 0.15 14.03 -7.37
N ILE A 330 0.44 13.25 -6.31
CA ILE A 330 0.11 13.61 -4.92
C ILE A 330 1.21 14.53 -4.37
N GLU A 331 0.84 15.73 -3.95
CA GLU A 331 1.79 16.73 -3.44
C GLU A 331 1.99 16.68 -1.92
N ILE A 332 1.06 16.05 -1.19
CA ILE A 332 1.15 15.90 0.27
C ILE A 332 2.09 14.76 0.67
N PRO A 333 2.71 14.79 1.88
CA PRO A 333 3.62 13.73 2.32
C PRO A 333 2.98 12.35 2.38
N GLN A 334 3.69 11.36 1.81
CA GLN A 334 3.28 9.95 1.73
C GLN A 334 3.90 9.14 2.88
N GLY A 335 3.32 7.98 3.22
CA GLY A 335 3.84 7.09 4.24
C GLY A 335 4.83 6.05 3.69
N LEU A 336 5.82 6.48 2.90
CA LEU A 336 6.74 5.59 2.17
C LEU A 336 8.17 5.58 2.73
N GLY A 337 8.37 6.04 3.96
CA GLY A 337 9.68 6.08 4.62
C GLY A 337 10.10 4.77 5.31
N THR A 338 9.55 3.62 4.93
CA THR A 338 9.70 2.33 5.63
C THR A 338 10.87 1.48 5.14
N GLY A 339 11.57 1.86 4.08
CA GLY A 339 12.65 1.07 3.46
C GLY A 339 13.84 0.74 4.35
N ALA A 340 14.04 1.44 5.47
CA ALA A 340 15.15 1.21 6.38
C ALA A 340 14.81 0.38 7.63
N LEU A 341 13.61 -0.19 7.73
CA LEU A 341 13.13 -0.86 8.94
C LEU A 341 13.82 -2.20 9.24
N TYR A 342 14.30 -2.92 8.23
CA TYR A 342 14.79 -4.28 8.36
C TYR A 342 16.32 -4.38 8.32
N VAL A 343 16.90 -5.33 9.11
CA VAL A 343 18.33 -5.63 9.07
C VAL A 343 18.74 -6.44 7.84
N ASN A 344 17.78 -7.17 7.24
CA ASN A 344 17.98 -8.10 6.12
C ASN A 344 17.10 -7.77 4.92
N ASN A 345 16.86 -6.47 4.67
CA ASN A 345 16.10 -5.99 3.53
C ASN A 345 16.79 -6.33 2.19
N VAL A 346 16.04 -6.27 1.11
CA VAL A 346 16.55 -6.46 -0.26
C VAL A 346 16.98 -5.10 -0.82
N GLU A 347 18.14 -5.04 -1.46
CA GLU A 347 18.56 -3.83 -2.15
C GLU A 347 17.64 -3.53 -3.34
N ARG A 348 17.21 -2.29 -3.42
CA ARG A 348 16.44 -1.71 -4.53
C ARG A 348 16.90 -0.26 -4.71
N PRO A 349 16.64 0.36 -5.86
CA PRO A 349 17.10 1.72 -6.17
C PRO A 349 16.30 2.79 -5.39
N LEU A 350 16.21 2.64 -4.08
CA LEU A 350 15.50 3.55 -3.20
C LEU A 350 16.44 4.16 -2.16
N GLU A 351 16.36 5.48 -1.96
CA GLU A 351 17.09 6.20 -0.94
C GLU A 351 16.23 7.29 -0.32
N VAL A 352 16.29 7.41 1.00
CA VAL A 352 15.69 8.53 1.73
C VAL A 352 16.76 9.62 1.93
N VAL A 353 16.51 10.81 1.39
CA VAL A 353 17.36 11.99 1.58
C VAL A 353 16.47 13.12 2.13
N GLY A 354 16.74 13.53 3.36
CA GLY A 354 15.89 14.47 4.09
C GLY A 354 14.48 13.91 4.25
N GLU A 355 13.50 14.66 3.81
CA GLU A 355 12.08 14.26 3.83
C GLU A 355 11.58 13.68 2.51
N ARG A 356 12.48 13.20 1.64
CA ARG A 356 12.09 12.65 0.33
C ARG A 356 12.65 11.25 0.10
N LEU A 357 11.81 10.42 -0.49
CA LEU A 357 12.21 9.14 -1.06
C LEU A 357 12.63 9.37 -2.51
N TRP A 358 13.83 8.91 -2.87
CA TRP A 358 14.42 9.05 -4.20
C TRP A 358 14.62 7.70 -4.87
N TYR A 359 14.55 7.70 -6.19
CA TYR A 359 14.94 6.57 -7.03
C TYR A 359 16.38 6.79 -7.50
N LYS A 360 17.29 5.89 -7.08
CA LYS A 360 18.68 5.86 -7.53
C LYS A 360 18.77 5.22 -8.91
N ARG A 361 19.41 5.89 -9.83
CA ARG A 361 19.76 5.32 -11.13
C ARG A 361 21.07 4.57 -11.08
#